data_99643de45362608d92dd4af911ed8e73
#
_entry.id   99643de45362608d92dd4af911ed8e73
#
_cell.length_a   1.000
_cell.length_b   1.000
_cell.length_c   1.000
_cell.angle_alpha   90.00
_cell.angle_beta   90.00
_cell.angle_gamma   90.00
#
_symmetry.space_group_name_H-M   'P 1'
#
loop_
_entity.id
_entity.type
_entity.pdbx_description
1 polymer ?
#
loop_
_entity_poly.entity_id
_entity_poly.type
_entity_poly.pdbx_seq_one_letter_code
_entity_poly.pdbx_strand_id
1 'polypeptide(L)'
;HMDGERPRNLAMPLWHWGKFYEQLIRTIMEGTWKYDENPGAKKAINYWWGMSAGVIDVVCSKYLPIGTKRLVELLKSTICMGQFNPFSGVLYSQDGTVLSDPDACLSPEEIMTMDWLAENVVGSIPEEGELKEQAKTVISQQGVKKGV
;
A
#
# COMPACT_ATOMS: atom_id res chain seq x y z
N HIS A 1 0.79 16.20 -11.87
CA HIS A 1 0.75 17.66 -12.06
C HIS A 1 1.22 18.03 -13.45
N MET A 2 0.54 18.98 -14.08
CA MET A 2 0.90 19.50 -15.40
C MET A 2 1.68 20.81 -15.23
N ASP A 3 2.80 20.93 -15.90
CA ASP A 3 3.59 22.15 -16.02
C ASP A 3 3.59 22.54 -17.49
N GLY A 4 2.66 23.43 -17.86
CA GLY A 4 2.30 23.62 -19.25
C GLY A 4 1.73 22.33 -19.85
N GLU A 5 2.28 21.88 -20.97
CA GLU A 5 1.86 20.63 -21.64
C GLU A 5 2.58 19.37 -21.11
N ARG A 6 3.55 19.51 -20.21
CA ARG A 6 4.38 18.38 -19.73
C ARG A 6 3.94 17.87 -18.37
N PRO A 7 3.65 16.56 -18.22
CA PRO A 7 3.38 15.98 -16.93
C PRO A 7 4.65 15.96 -16.07
N ARG A 8 4.53 16.30 -14.78
CA ARG A 8 5.61 16.20 -13.80
C ARG A 8 5.20 15.28 -12.66
N ASN A 9 6.06 14.34 -12.33
CA ASN A 9 5.90 13.56 -11.11
C ASN A 9 6.29 14.44 -9.92
N LEU A 10 5.41 14.52 -8.93
CA LEU A 10 5.63 15.29 -7.71
C LEU A 10 6.22 14.43 -6.60
N ALA A 11 5.77 13.18 -6.50
CA ALA A 11 6.28 12.17 -5.57
C ALA A 11 6.14 10.79 -6.19
N MET A 12 6.97 9.86 -5.74
CA MET A 12 6.97 8.48 -6.23
C MET A 12 7.22 7.52 -5.05
N PRO A 13 6.37 6.50 -4.87
CA PRO A 13 6.67 5.42 -3.95
C PRO A 13 7.81 4.56 -4.50
N LEU A 14 8.68 4.11 -3.62
CA LEU A 14 9.81 3.24 -3.94
C LEU A 14 9.78 1.98 -3.07
N TRP A 15 10.28 0.88 -3.63
CA TRP A 15 10.54 -0.37 -2.95
C TRP A 15 12.04 -0.57 -2.78
N HIS A 16 12.49 -0.70 -1.56
CA HIS A 16 13.87 -1.06 -1.24
C HIS A 16 14.03 -2.59 -1.15
N TRP A 17 13.92 -3.26 -2.29
CA TRP A 17 14.00 -4.72 -2.38
C TRP A 17 15.27 -5.31 -1.74
N GLY A 18 16.38 -4.57 -1.76
CA GLY A 18 17.62 -5.00 -1.11
C GLY A 18 17.45 -5.28 0.38
N LYS A 19 16.71 -4.42 1.10
CA LYS A 19 16.42 -4.63 2.52
C LYS A 19 15.55 -5.85 2.75
N PHE A 20 14.56 -6.07 1.89
CA PHE A 20 13.73 -7.27 1.95
C PHE A 20 14.56 -8.53 1.78
N TYR A 21 15.37 -8.60 0.74
CA TYR A 21 16.21 -9.78 0.47
C TYR A 21 17.26 -10.00 1.56
N GLU A 22 17.89 -8.96 2.07
CA GLU A 22 18.85 -9.06 3.17
C GLU A 22 18.18 -9.71 4.40
N GLN A 23 17.02 -9.23 4.79
CA GLN A 23 16.29 -9.76 5.92
C GLN A 23 15.84 -11.22 5.69
N LEU A 24 15.38 -11.52 4.49
CA LEU A 24 14.98 -12.88 4.10
C LEU A 24 16.16 -13.86 4.23
N ILE A 25 17.32 -13.50 3.66
CA ILE A 25 18.54 -14.32 3.73
C ILE A 25 18.98 -14.51 5.19
N ARG A 26 18.94 -13.43 5.98
CA ARG A 26 19.27 -13.50 7.41
C ARG A 26 18.37 -14.49 8.15
N THR A 27 17.06 -14.43 7.94
CA THR A 27 16.07 -15.34 8.53
C THR A 27 16.35 -16.80 8.18
N ILE A 28 16.75 -17.07 6.93
CA ILE A 28 17.13 -18.41 6.47
C ILE A 28 18.41 -18.88 7.15
N MET A 29 19.45 -18.02 7.22
CA MET A 29 20.73 -18.35 7.84
C MET A 29 20.62 -18.61 9.34
N GLU A 30 19.72 -17.91 10.03
CA GLU A 30 19.43 -18.07 11.46
C GLU A 30 18.54 -19.29 11.74
N GLY A 31 18.06 -20.00 10.70
CA GLY A 31 17.17 -21.15 10.83
C GLY A 31 15.78 -20.79 11.37
N THR A 32 15.41 -19.50 11.37
CA THR A 32 14.10 -19.03 11.83
C THR A 32 13.08 -19.00 10.71
N TRP A 33 13.50 -19.27 9.49
CA TRP A 33 12.61 -19.44 8.34
C TRP A 33 11.70 -20.65 8.55
N LYS A 34 10.40 -20.39 8.71
CA LYS A 34 9.39 -21.45 8.78
C LYS A 34 8.84 -21.68 7.37
N TYR A 35 9.27 -22.77 6.76
CA TYR A 35 8.61 -23.31 5.58
C TYR A 35 7.35 -24.02 6.07
N ASP A 36 6.20 -23.70 5.48
CA ASP A 36 4.97 -24.43 5.77
C ASP A 36 5.10 -25.82 5.14
N GLU A 37 5.37 -26.83 5.97
CA GLU A 37 5.57 -28.23 5.55
C GLU A 37 4.29 -28.89 5.02
N ASN A 38 3.18 -28.14 4.96
CA ASN A 38 1.91 -28.66 4.47
C ASN A 38 1.84 -28.54 2.94
N PRO A 39 2.11 -29.62 2.16
CA PRO A 39 2.18 -29.55 0.69
C PRO A 39 0.84 -29.22 0.02
N GLY A 40 -0.25 -29.19 0.78
CA GLY A 40 -1.59 -28.80 0.31
C GLY A 40 -1.92 -27.32 0.47
N ALA A 41 -1.18 -26.59 1.30
CA ALA A 41 -1.38 -25.17 1.51
C ALA A 41 -0.60 -24.38 0.45
N LYS A 42 -1.21 -24.11 -0.68
CA LYS A 42 -0.73 -23.14 -1.68
C LYS A 42 -0.81 -21.70 -1.16
N LYS A 43 -0.43 -21.44 0.09
CA LYS A 43 -0.42 -20.09 0.64
C LYS A 43 0.92 -19.46 0.30
N ALA A 44 0.87 -18.40 -0.48
CA ALA A 44 1.99 -17.47 -0.61
C ALA A 44 2.33 -16.92 0.78
N ILE A 45 3.61 -16.88 1.13
CA ILE A 45 4.06 -16.20 2.35
C ILE A 45 3.96 -14.72 2.07
N ASN A 46 3.05 -14.03 2.76
CA ASN A 46 2.87 -12.60 2.64
C ASN A 46 3.70 -11.87 3.70
N TYR A 47 4.54 -10.95 3.25
CA TYR A 47 5.30 -10.06 4.12
C TYR A 47 4.66 -8.68 4.13
N TRP A 48 4.20 -8.24 5.31
CA TRP A 48 3.59 -6.94 5.54
C TRP A 48 4.62 -5.94 6.07
N TRP A 49 5.61 -5.64 5.23
CA TRP A 49 6.67 -4.70 5.58
C TRP A 49 6.45 -3.39 4.87
N GLY A 50 6.23 -2.35 5.67
CA GLY A 50 5.99 -1.00 5.22
C GLY A 50 7.20 -0.08 5.39
N MET A 51 6.89 1.20 5.59
CA MET A 51 7.88 2.26 5.78
C MET A 51 8.68 2.07 7.07
N SER A 52 8.07 1.57 8.15
CA SER A 52 8.75 1.30 9.43
C SER A 52 9.85 0.26 9.31
N ALA A 53 9.68 -0.74 8.43
CA ALA A 53 10.72 -1.71 8.09
C ALA A 53 11.73 -1.17 7.06
N GLY A 54 11.50 0.03 6.53
CA GLY A 54 12.33 0.65 5.52
C GLY A 54 12.27 -0.02 4.14
N VAL A 55 11.27 -0.87 3.90
CA VAL A 55 11.06 -1.57 2.61
C VAL A 55 10.31 -0.69 1.62
N ILE A 56 9.44 0.19 2.12
CA ILE A 56 8.74 1.19 1.31
C ILE A 56 9.24 2.58 1.68
N ASP A 57 9.40 3.44 0.69
CA ASP A 57 9.74 4.85 0.87
C ASP A 57 8.98 5.71 -0.14
N VAL A 58 8.99 7.02 0.09
CA VAL A 58 8.46 8.03 -0.85
C VAL A 58 9.55 9.05 -1.16
N VAL A 59 9.85 9.20 -2.43
CA VAL A 59 10.79 10.22 -2.93
C VAL A 59 10.01 11.39 -3.52
N CYS A 60 10.33 12.59 -3.03
CA CYS A 60 9.74 13.83 -3.51
C CYS A 60 10.56 14.45 -4.63
N SER A 61 9.86 15.01 -5.61
CA SER A 61 10.46 15.80 -6.67
C SER A 61 11.18 17.04 -6.13
N LYS A 62 12.28 17.41 -6.79
CA LYS A 62 12.96 18.70 -6.51
C LYS A 62 12.09 19.93 -6.78
N TYR A 63 11.04 19.77 -7.58
CA TYR A 63 10.10 20.85 -7.93
C TYR A 63 9.01 21.11 -6.90
N LEU A 64 8.87 20.24 -5.88
CA LEU A 64 7.93 20.49 -4.81
C LEU A 64 8.36 21.70 -3.95
N PRO A 65 7.40 22.55 -3.52
CA PRO A 65 7.67 23.60 -2.56
C PRO A 65 8.29 23.03 -1.28
N ILE A 66 9.18 23.81 -0.67
CA ILE A 66 9.91 23.37 0.53
C ILE A 66 8.98 23.01 1.70
N GLY A 67 7.87 23.75 1.87
CA GLY A 67 6.85 23.46 2.89
C GLY A 67 6.20 22.09 2.67
N THR A 68 5.84 21.77 1.42
CA THR A 68 5.25 20.48 1.06
C THR A 68 6.24 19.34 1.31
N LYS A 69 7.53 19.52 0.95
CA LYS A 69 8.57 18.52 1.26
C LYS A 69 8.68 18.25 2.76
N ARG A 70 8.71 19.31 3.57
CA ARG A 70 8.80 19.19 5.03
C ARG A 70 7.59 18.46 5.61
N LEU A 71 6.39 18.74 5.08
CA LEU A 71 5.17 18.02 5.49
C LEU A 71 5.26 16.52 5.14
N VAL A 72 5.69 16.17 3.94
CA VAL A 72 5.88 14.77 3.54
C VAL A 72 6.91 14.07 4.42
N GLU A 73 8.05 14.70 4.71
CA GLU A 73 9.06 14.12 5.61
C GLU A 73 8.55 13.95 7.05
N LEU A 74 7.75 14.90 7.54
CA LEU A 74 7.09 14.75 8.85
C LEU A 74 6.15 13.55 8.86
N LEU A 75 5.27 13.40 7.85
CA LEU A 75 4.34 12.28 7.73
C LEU A 75 5.09 10.95 7.62
N LYS A 76 6.14 10.88 6.81
CA LYS A 76 7.02 9.70 6.72
C LYS A 76 7.58 9.32 8.10
N SER A 77 8.11 10.29 8.82
CA SER A 77 8.70 10.09 10.14
C SER A 77 7.66 9.57 11.15
N THR A 78 6.46 10.16 11.19
CA THR A 78 5.39 9.73 12.10
C THR A 78 4.87 8.34 11.77
N ILE A 79 4.77 7.97 10.49
CA ILE A 79 4.42 6.60 10.05
C ILE A 79 5.52 5.61 10.46
N CYS A 80 6.80 5.93 10.19
CA CYS A 80 7.92 5.07 10.55
C CYS A 80 8.02 4.82 12.07
N MET A 81 7.68 5.81 12.88
CA MET A 81 7.66 5.70 14.34
C MET A 81 6.38 5.03 14.88
N GLY A 82 5.43 4.66 14.03
CA GLY A 82 4.14 4.09 14.44
C GLY A 82 3.21 5.08 15.15
N GLN A 83 3.49 6.38 15.06
CA GLN A 83 2.67 7.44 15.67
C GLN A 83 1.47 7.83 14.82
N PHE A 84 1.48 7.46 13.56
CA PHE A 84 0.41 7.69 12.62
C PHE A 84 0.22 6.46 11.73
N ASN A 85 -1.00 5.96 11.67
CA ASN A 85 -1.41 4.92 10.71
C ASN A 85 -2.54 5.48 9.85
N PRO A 86 -2.35 5.62 8.53
CA PRO A 86 -3.37 6.17 7.63
C PRO A 86 -4.63 5.30 7.51
N PHE A 87 -4.57 4.06 7.99
CA PHE A 87 -5.68 3.10 7.96
C PHE A 87 -6.30 2.87 9.34
N SER A 88 -6.14 3.81 10.27
CA SER A 88 -6.75 3.77 11.60
C SER A 88 -7.71 4.93 11.81
N GLY A 89 -8.63 4.73 12.76
CA GLY A 89 -9.66 5.69 13.09
C GLY A 89 -10.86 5.64 12.17
N VAL A 90 -11.66 6.69 12.18
CA VAL A 90 -12.86 6.76 11.33
C VAL A 90 -12.45 6.95 9.87
N LEU A 91 -12.84 6.01 9.01
CA LEU A 91 -12.54 6.01 7.58
C LEU A 91 -13.83 6.08 6.76
N TYR A 92 -13.82 6.93 5.76
CA TYR A 92 -14.92 7.12 4.83
C TYR A 92 -14.49 6.76 3.41
N SER A 93 -15.32 5.97 2.74
CA SER A 93 -15.25 5.76 1.30
C SER A 93 -16.17 6.71 0.56
N GLN A 94 -16.10 6.72 -0.76
CA GLN A 94 -17.05 7.43 -1.62
C GLN A 94 -18.49 6.96 -1.40
N ASP A 95 -18.69 5.71 -0.97
CA ASP A 95 -20.00 5.07 -0.81
C ASP A 95 -20.52 5.10 0.65
N GLY A 96 -19.71 5.57 1.60
CA GLY A 96 -20.10 5.68 3.02
C GLY A 96 -18.99 5.34 4.01
N THR A 97 -19.38 5.03 5.25
CA THR A 97 -18.44 4.72 6.32
C THR A 97 -17.87 3.32 6.16
N VAL A 98 -16.56 3.22 6.12
CA VAL A 98 -15.81 1.94 6.07
C VAL A 98 -15.45 1.49 7.47
N LEU A 99 -14.96 2.41 8.30
CA LEU A 99 -14.56 2.16 9.68
C LEU A 99 -15.12 3.27 10.56
N SER A 100 -15.89 2.91 11.57
CA SER A 100 -16.58 3.86 12.46
C SER A 100 -15.94 3.99 13.84
N ASP A 101 -15.10 3.03 14.24
CA ASP A 101 -14.44 3.01 15.52
C ASP A 101 -13.14 3.84 15.46
N PRO A 102 -13.00 4.90 16.29
CA PRO A 102 -11.81 5.73 16.32
C PRO A 102 -10.52 4.98 16.72
N ASP A 103 -10.64 3.89 17.45
CA ASP A 103 -9.51 3.11 17.95
C ASP A 103 -9.19 1.89 17.07
N ALA A 104 -10.03 1.61 16.06
CA ALA A 104 -9.81 0.50 15.15
C ALA A 104 -8.81 0.84 14.04
N CYS A 105 -8.27 -0.21 13.42
CA CYS A 105 -7.34 -0.13 12.30
C CYS A 105 -7.66 -1.25 11.31
N LEU A 106 -7.58 -0.96 10.02
CA LEU A 106 -7.69 -1.99 9.00
C LEU A 106 -6.52 -2.97 9.11
N SER A 107 -6.83 -4.24 9.03
CA SER A 107 -5.84 -5.31 8.96
C SER A 107 -5.07 -5.26 7.63
N PRO A 108 -3.86 -5.85 7.56
CA PRO A 108 -3.14 -5.98 6.31
C PRO A 108 -3.95 -6.67 5.19
N GLU A 109 -4.79 -7.64 5.55
CA GLU A 109 -5.64 -8.34 4.59
C GLU A 109 -6.73 -7.43 4.02
N GLU A 110 -7.38 -6.62 4.86
CA GLU A 110 -8.37 -5.63 4.41
C GLU A 110 -7.74 -4.54 3.55
N ILE A 111 -6.51 -4.10 3.87
CA ILE A 111 -5.77 -3.14 3.05
C ILE A 111 -5.41 -3.74 1.68
N MET A 112 -4.98 -5.01 1.64
CA MET A 112 -4.61 -5.68 0.39
C MET A 112 -5.82 -5.94 -0.52
N THR A 113 -6.97 -6.23 0.07
CA THR A 113 -8.21 -6.53 -0.66
C THR A 113 -9.14 -5.33 -0.81
N MET A 114 -8.62 -4.12 -0.54
CA MET A 114 -9.37 -2.88 -0.62
C MET A 114 -9.97 -2.69 -2.01
N ASP A 115 -11.31 -2.59 -2.07
CA ASP A 115 -12.10 -2.42 -3.27
C ASP A 115 -12.90 -1.10 -3.30
N TRP A 116 -12.47 -0.14 -2.50
CA TRP A 116 -13.09 1.18 -2.36
C TRP A 116 -12.04 2.29 -2.44
N LEU A 117 -12.49 3.48 -2.77
CA LEU A 117 -11.69 4.71 -2.73
C LEU A 117 -12.13 5.58 -1.56
N ALA A 118 -11.18 6.26 -0.92
CA ALA A 118 -11.50 7.24 0.13
C ALA A 118 -12.37 8.38 -0.42
N GLU A 119 -13.20 8.99 0.42
CA GLU A 119 -14.18 10.02 0.04
C GLU A 119 -13.59 11.22 -0.71
N ASN A 120 -12.31 11.54 -0.43
CA ASN A 120 -11.60 12.66 -1.05
C ASN A 120 -10.92 12.32 -2.37
N VAL A 121 -10.99 11.05 -2.82
CA VAL A 121 -10.42 10.61 -4.10
C VAL A 121 -11.45 10.80 -5.21
N VAL A 122 -11.04 11.45 -6.30
CA VAL A 122 -11.85 11.59 -7.49
C VAL A 122 -11.48 10.49 -8.49
N GLY A 123 -12.43 9.62 -8.81
CA GLY A 123 -12.22 8.50 -9.71
C GLY A 123 -13.12 7.32 -9.39
N SER A 124 -12.91 6.22 -10.07
CA SER A 124 -13.58 4.94 -9.82
C SER A 124 -12.59 3.79 -9.97
N ILE A 125 -12.84 2.72 -9.22
CA ILE A 125 -12.13 1.46 -9.44
C ILE A 125 -12.83 0.77 -10.61
N PRO A 126 -12.09 0.33 -11.64
CA PRO A 126 -12.69 -0.34 -12.78
C PRO A 126 -13.32 -1.67 -12.36
N GLU A 127 -14.45 -2.01 -12.96
CA GLU A 127 -15.06 -3.32 -12.80
C GLU A 127 -14.28 -4.39 -13.58
N GLU A 128 -14.42 -5.65 -13.18
CA GLU A 128 -13.73 -6.77 -13.84
C GLU A 128 -14.03 -6.83 -15.34
N GLY A 129 -15.26 -6.49 -15.74
CA GLY A 129 -15.69 -6.44 -17.15
C GLY A 129 -14.99 -5.37 -17.99
N GLU A 130 -14.49 -4.32 -17.36
CA GLU A 130 -13.77 -3.22 -18.04
C GLU A 130 -12.29 -3.53 -18.26
N LEU A 131 -11.79 -4.59 -17.64
CA LEU A 131 -10.38 -4.97 -17.72
C LEU A 131 -10.10 -5.76 -18.99
N LYS A 132 -8.90 -5.55 -19.53
CA LYS A 132 -8.38 -6.41 -20.62
C LYS A 132 -8.22 -7.84 -20.09
N GLU A 133 -8.53 -8.84 -20.93
CA GLU A 133 -8.45 -10.27 -20.57
C GLU A 133 -7.09 -10.66 -19.93
N GLN A 134 -6.00 -10.09 -20.43
CA GLN A 134 -4.66 -10.33 -19.91
C GLN A 134 -4.46 -9.82 -18.47
N ALA A 135 -5.25 -8.84 -18.04
CA ALA A 135 -5.15 -8.26 -16.70
C ALA A 135 -6.06 -8.99 -15.69
N LYS A 136 -7.15 -9.62 -16.12
CA LYS A 136 -8.14 -10.25 -15.24
C LYS A 136 -7.55 -11.29 -14.30
N THR A 137 -6.64 -12.13 -14.77
CA THR A 137 -5.98 -13.18 -13.97
C THR A 137 -5.07 -12.62 -12.88
N VAL A 138 -4.49 -11.44 -13.09
CA VAL A 138 -3.57 -10.80 -12.12
C VAL A 138 -4.36 -9.95 -11.13
N ILE A 139 -5.40 -9.29 -11.59
CA ILE A 139 -6.14 -8.28 -10.81
C ILE A 139 -7.33 -8.89 -10.05
N SER A 140 -7.84 -10.04 -10.45
CA SER A 140 -8.91 -10.76 -9.74
C SER A 140 -8.57 -11.13 -8.29
N GLN A 141 -7.32 -11.01 -7.89
CA GLN A 141 -6.84 -11.25 -6.53
C GLN A 141 -6.59 -9.97 -5.72
N GLN A 142 -6.63 -8.79 -6.33
CA GLN A 142 -6.20 -7.55 -5.71
C GLN A 142 -7.09 -6.36 -6.10
N GLY A 143 -8.05 -6.01 -5.26
CA GLY A 143 -8.68 -4.70 -5.28
C GLY A 143 -9.48 -4.33 -6.54
N VAL A 144 -9.99 -5.30 -7.26
CA VAL A 144 -11.00 -5.05 -8.30
C VAL A 144 -12.37 -5.22 -7.66
N LYS A 145 -13.25 -4.23 -7.86
CA LYS A 145 -14.64 -4.31 -7.42
C LYS A 145 -15.26 -5.56 -8.05
N LYS A 146 -15.54 -6.57 -7.24
CA LYS A 146 -16.26 -7.76 -7.71
C LYS A 146 -17.66 -7.30 -8.06
N GLY A 147 -18.02 -7.41 -9.32
CA GLY A 147 -19.37 -7.14 -9.78
C GLY A 147 -20.37 -7.95 -8.94
N VAL A 148 -21.45 -7.31 -8.52
CA VAL A 148 -22.59 -7.92 -7.82
C VAL A 148 -23.35 -8.80 -8.78
#